data_07d1cd176df2215e3771eefffa68deae
#
_entry.id   07d1cd176df2215e3771eefffa68deae
#
_cell.length_a   1.000
_cell.length_b   1.000
_cell.length_c   1.000
_cell.angle_alpha   90.00
_cell.angle_beta   90.00
_cell.angle_gamma   90.00
#
_symmetry.space_group_name_H-M   'P 1'
#
loop_
_entity.id
_entity.type
_entity.pdbx_description
1 polymer ?
#
loop_
_entity_poly.entity_id
_entity_poly.type
_entity_poly.pdbx_seq_one_letter_code
_entity_poly.pdbx_strand_id
1 'polypeptide(L)'
;IAKKAGLRGLTAQKELKLFYKAGFIKKAIALRELPKKKSHRTKKQKIKGFSLNSEFPLLKELKQFLISGAPLAKEKIAKDFKKLGKIKAVILAGIFLDDHSSRVDLLLVGNDIKKRRLLQMLKRFERELGKDIHYALMTQEEFEYRYGMHDRFIRELLDGQHEKIFDSLKIKW
;
A
#
# COMPACT_ATOMS: atom_id res chain seq x y z
N ILE A 1 -8.47 -7.64 11.60
CA ILE A 1 -8.03 -6.26 11.94
C ILE A 1 -6.85 -6.34 12.89
N ALA A 2 -6.97 -6.82 14.15
CA ALA A 2 -5.89 -6.84 15.14
C ALA A 2 -4.57 -7.42 14.60
N LYS A 3 -4.61 -8.57 13.91
CA LYS A 3 -3.42 -9.21 13.31
C LYS A 3 -2.81 -8.37 12.18
N LYS A 4 -3.63 -7.72 11.34
CA LYS A 4 -3.14 -6.82 10.28
C LYS A 4 -2.55 -5.54 10.85
N ALA A 5 -3.12 -5.00 11.93
CA ALA A 5 -2.63 -3.80 12.62
C ALA A 5 -1.45 -4.07 13.57
N GLY A 6 -1.05 -5.32 13.77
CA GLY A 6 0.02 -5.67 14.71
C GLY A 6 -0.36 -5.44 16.19
N LEU A 7 -1.66 -5.32 16.50
CA LEU A 7 -2.18 -5.04 17.82
C LEU A 7 -2.60 -6.31 18.56
N ARG A 8 -2.54 -6.29 19.90
CA ARG A 8 -3.19 -7.31 20.73
C ARG A 8 -4.71 -7.21 20.61
N GLY A 9 -5.44 -8.33 20.69
CA GLY A 9 -6.88 -8.39 20.47
C GLY A 9 -7.68 -7.44 21.36
N LEU A 10 -7.33 -7.33 22.65
CA LEU A 10 -7.99 -6.41 23.61
C LEU A 10 -7.78 -4.94 23.25
N THR A 11 -6.57 -4.55 22.85
CA THR A 11 -6.27 -3.19 22.40
C THR A 11 -7.07 -2.85 21.15
N ALA A 12 -7.09 -3.74 20.16
CA ALA A 12 -7.86 -3.54 18.94
C ALA A 12 -9.38 -3.38 19.22
N GLN A 13 -9.91 -4.11 20.20
CA GLN A 13 -11.33 -3.96 20.59
C GLN A 13 -11.63 -2.60 21.24
N LYS A 14 -10.73 -2.09 22.08
CA LYS A 14 -10.86 -0.76 22.70
C LYS A 14 -10.86 0.34 21.62
N GLU A 15 -9.91 0.28 20.68
CA GLU A 15 -9.81 1.22 19.58
C GLU A 15 -11.06 1.17 18.68
N LEU A 16 -11.51 -0.02 18.30
CA LEU A 16 -12.73 -0.17 17.50
C LEU A 16 -13.98 0.37 18.19
N LYS A 17 -14.09 0.23 19.53
CA LYS A 17 -15.19 0.83 20.29
C LYS A 17 -15.12 2.36 20.24
N LEU A 18 -13.92 2.94 20.34
CA LEU A 18 -13.72 4.38 20.25
C LEU A 18 -14.13 4.91 18.88
N PHE A 19 -13.64 4.31 17.81
CA PHE A 19 -14.00 4.67 16.44
C PHE A 19 -15.50 4.50 16.14
N TYR A 20 -16.12 3.48 16.71
CA TYR A 20 -17.55 3.28 16.58
C TYR A 20 -18.35 4.38 17.31
N LYS A 21 -17.95 4.75 18.53
CA LYS A 21 -18.56 5.87 19.28
C LYS A 21 -18.40 7.21 18.55
N ALA A 22 -17.24 7.43 17.94
CA ALA A 22 -16.96 8.62 17.13
C ALA A 22 -17.74 8.66 15.79
N GLY A 23 -18.45 7.59 15.43
CA GLY A 23 -19.16 7.49 14.16
C GLY A 23 -18.26 7.24 12.94
N PHE A 24 -16.96 7.02 13.15
CA PHE A 24 -15.98 6.79 12.09
C PHE A 24 -16.15 5.42 11.41
N ILE A 25 -16.60 4.42 12.18
CA ILE A 25 -16.93 3.10 11.67
C ILE A 25 -18.35 2.70 12.06
N LYS A 26 -18.97 1.87 11.22
CA LYS A 26 -20.30 1.28 11.46
C LYS A 26 -20.22 -0.24 11.52
N LYS A 27 -21.18 -0.87 12.24
CA LYS A 27 -21.29 -2.34 12.27
C LYS A 27 -21.60 -2.85 10.87
N ALA A 28 -20.91 -3.90 10.45
CA ALA A 28 -21.08 -4.51 9.14
C ALA A 28 -21.09 -6.05 9.24
N ILE A 29 -21.74 -6.70 8.30
CA ILE A 29 -21.73 -8.15 8.15
C ILE A 29 -21.04 -8.46 6.83
N ALA A 30 -19.95 -9.21 6.89
CA ALA A 30 -19.24 -9.69 5.71
C ALA A 30 -19.48 -11.19 5.52
N LEU A 31 -19.52 -11.62 4.28
CA LEU A 31 -19.53 -13.04 3.92
C LEU A 31 -18.08 -13.50 3.70
N ARG A 32 -17.62 -14.45 4.48
CA ARG A 32 -16.31 -15.08 4.29
C ARG A 32 -16.49 -16.46 3.70
N GLU A 33 -15.81 -16.74 2.63
CA GLU A 33 -15.70 -18.06 2.06
C GLU A 33 -14.59 -18.84 2.77
N LEU A 34 -14.96 -19.97 3.37
CA LEU A 34 -14.02 -20.87 4.01
C LEU A 34 -13.81 -22.09 3.10
N PRO A 35 -12.57 -22.42 2.72
CA PRO A 35 -12.30 -23.65 1.99
C PRO A 35 -12.63 -24.86 2.87
N LYS A 36 -13.44 -25.75 2.38
CA LYS A 36 -13.63 -27.07 3.04
C LYS A 36 -12.41 -27.95 2.76
N LYS A 37 -11.78 -28.48 3.79
CA LYS A 37 -10.57 -29.32 3.74
C LYS A 37 -10.68 -30.58 2.86
N LYS A 38 -11.87 -30.98 2.40
CA LYS A 38 -12.10 -32.22 1.62
C LYS A 38 -13.10 -32.10 0.45
N SER A 39 -13.42 -30.88 0.01
CA SER A 39 -14.39 -30.65 -1.07
C SER A 39 -14.12 -29.34 -1.78
N HIS A 40 -14.30 -29.30 -3.10
CA HIS A 40 -14.23 -28.07 -3.91
C HIS A 40 -15.37 -27.06 -3.61
N ARG A 41 -16.24 -27.34 -2.66
CA ARG A 41 -17.32 -26.43 -2.27
C ARG A 41 -16.86 -25.50 -1.15
N THR A 42 -17.05 -24.20 -1.34
CA THR A 42 -16.82 -23.17 -0.32
C THR A 42 -18.05 -23.02 0.58
N LYS A 43 -17.84 -22.90 1.90
CA LYS A 43 -18.92 -22.59 2.84
C LYS A 43 -18.89 -21.07 3.11
N LYS A 44 -19.98 -20.37 2.81
CA LYS A 44 -20.15 -18.96 3.15
C LYS A 44 -20.52 -18.82 4.62
N GLN A 45 -19.70 -18.09 5.37
CA GLN A 45 -19.96 -17.78 6.79
C GLN A 45 -20.17 -16.28 6.96
N LYS A 46 -21.26 -15.90 7.62
CA LYS A 46 -21.51 -14.51 8.00
C LYS A 46 -20.59 -14.14 9.17
N ILE A 47 -19.76 -13.13 8.99
CA ILE A 47 -18.87 -12.60 10.03
C ILE A 47 -19.33 -11.20 10.38
N LYS A 48 -19.61 -10.97 11.65
CA LYS A 48 -19.88 -9.63 12.18
C LYS A 48 -18.56 -8.88 12.31
N GLY A 49 -18.53 -7.62 11.88
CA GLY A 49 -17.36 -6.77 11.92
C GLY A 49 -17.73 -5.30 11.87
N PHE A 50 -16.78 -4.50 11.42
CA PHE A 50 -16.95 -3.07 11.23
C PHE A 50 -16.51 -2.70 9.81
N SER A 51 -17.17 -1.72 9.23
CA SER A 51 -16.77 -1.05 8.00
C SER A 51 -16.57 0.44 8.26
N LEU A 52 -15.78 1.08 7.44
CA LEU A 52 -15.65 2.53 7.44
C LEU A 52 -17.03 3.15 7.19
N ASN A 53 -17.32 4.25 7.86
CA ASN A 53 -18.54 5.00 7.60
C ASN A 53 -18.28 6.00 6.46
N SER A 54 -18.81 5.70 5.27
CA SER A 54 -18.66 6.57 4.09
C SER A 54 -19.29 7.96 4.24
N GLU A 55 -20.23 8.09 5.18
CA GLU A 55 -20.96 9.34 5.46
C GLU A 55 -20.32 10.15 6.59
N PHE A 56 -19.16 9.71 7.10
CA PHE A 56 -18.45 10.46 8.15
C PHE A 56 -17.98 11.81 7.57
N PRO A 57 -18.39 12.95 8.16
CA PRO A 57 -18.22 14.27 7.55
C PRO A 57 -16.78 14.65 7.20
N LEU A 58 -15.80 14.18 7.97
CA LEU A 58 -14.37 14.48 7.80
C LEU A 58 -13.59 13.32 7.17
N LEU A 59 -14.26 12.36 6.54
CA LEU A 59 -13.59 11.17 6.02
C LEU A 59 -12.60 11.50 4.91
N LYS A 60 -12.99 12.40 4.02
CA LYS A 60 -12.17 12.83 2.87
C LYS A 60 -10.92 13.58 3.36
N GLU A 61 -11.12 14.51 4.27
CA GLU A 61 -10.06 15.32 4.88
C GLU A 61 -9.08 14.46 5.68
N LEU A 62 -9.59 13.50 6.45
CA LEU A 62 -8.75 12.54 7.18
C LEU A 62 -7.96 11.63 6.24
N LYS A 63 -8.58 11.14 5.17
CA LYS A 63 -7.87 10.39 4.14
C LYS A 63 -6.74 11.24 3.53
N GLN A 64 -7.05 12.46 3.11
CA GLN A 64 -6.08 13.37 2.53
C GLN A 64 -4.98 13.72 3.52
N PHE A 65 -5.31 13.97 4.79
CA PHE A 65 -4.33 14.20 5.86
C PHE A 65 -3.40 13.00 6.07
N LEU A 66 -3.94 11.78 6.08
CA LEU A 66 -3.14 10.56 6.23
C LEU A 66 -2.24 10.27 5.02
N ILE A 67 -2.69 10.65 3.82
CA ILE A 67 -1.94 10.48 2.57
C ILE A 67 -0.92 11.61 2.39
N SER A 68 -1.35 12.87 2.56
CA SER A 68 -0.55 14.07 2.29
C SER A 68 0.22 14.56 3.53
N GLY A 69 -0.23 14.22 4.72
CA GLY A 69 0.32 14.69 6.00
C GLY A 69 1.64 14.07 6.43
N ALA A 70 2.36 13.45 5.51
CA ALA A 70 3.57 12.72 5.80
C ALA A 70 4.84 13.20 5.05
N PRO A 71 5.20 14.50 5.01
CA PRO A 71 6.54 14.88 4.58
C PRO A 71 7.62 14.16 5.39
N LEU A 72 7.45 14.06 6.71
CA LEU A 72 8.31 13.26 7.61
C LEU A 72 8.26 11.76 7.32
N ALA A 73 7.11 11.23 6.86
CA ALA A 73 7.02 9.83 6.44
C ALA A 73 7.78 9.59 5.14
N LYS A 74 7.77 10.51 4.18
CA LYS A 74 8.48 10.37 2.90
C LYS A 74 9.99 10.26 3.08
N GLU A 75 10.59 11.12 3.90
CA GLU A 75 12.03 11.02 4.21
C GLU A 75 12.38 9.72 4.93
N LYS A 76 11.53 9.29 5.87
CA LYS A 76 11.70 8.01 6.55
C LYS A 76 11.57 6.84 5.59
N ILE A 77 10.57 6.88 4.71
CA ILE A 77 10.36 5.90 3.65
C ILE A 77 11.59 5.85 2.75
N ALA A 78 12.07 7.00 2.25
CA ALA A 78 13.27 7.07 1.42
C ALA A 78 14.51 6.46 2.12
N LYS A 79 14.71 6.78 3.41
CA LYS A 79 15.82 6.22 4.21
C LYS A 79 15.69 4.70 4.37
N ASP A 80 14.49 4.19 4.58
CA ASP A 80 14.25 2.75 4.73
C ASP A 80 14.48 2.00 3.40
N PHE A 81 14.04 2.57 2.26
CA PHE A 81 14.33 1.99 0.95
C PHE A 81 15.82 1.96 0.63
N LYS A 82 16.57 3.03 0.94
CA LYS A 82 18.03 3.08 0.72
C LYS A 82 18.78 1.96 1.44
N LYS A 83 18.26 1.43 2.54
CA LYS A 83 18.86 0.30 3.28
C LYS A 83 18.67 -1.06 2.60
N LEU A 84 17.83 -1.15 1.56
CA LEU A 84 17.53 -2.40 0.87
C LEU A 84 18.61 -2.83 -0.12
N GLY A 85 19.41 -1.90 -0.62
CA GLY A 85 20.43 -2.14 -1.62
C GLY A 85 20.86 -0.85 -2.30
N LYS A 86 21.40 -0.97 -3.51
CA LYS A 86 21.79 0.17 -4.36
C LYS A 86 20.56 0.74 -5.07
N ILE A 87 19.68 1.41 -4.33
CA ILE A 87 18.46 1.99 -4.86
C ILE A 87 18.80 3.21 -5.72
N LYS A 88 18.20 3.29 -6.89
CA LYS A 88 18.35 4.36 -7.88
C LYS A 88 17.10 5.21 -8.02
N ALA A 89 15.92 4.61 -7.97
CA ALA A 89 14.66 5.34 -7.93
C ALA A 89 13.61 4.60 -7.10
N VAL A 90 12.73 5.38 -6.46
CA VAL A 90 11.54 4.91 -5.74
C VAL A 90 10.38 5.80 -6.15
N ILE A 91 9.39 5.22 -6.80
CA ILE A 91 8.22 5.92 -7.30
C ILE A 91 6.99 5.30 -6.65
N LEU A 92 6.18 6.13 -6.01
CA LEU A 92 4.88 5.76 -5.47
C LEU A 92 3.79 6.14 -6.46
N ALA A 93 2.77 5.30 -6.55
CA ALA A 93 1.58 5.50 -7.37
C ALA A 93 0.39 4.79 -6.71
N GLY A 94 -0.68 4.59 -7.44
CA GLY A 94 -1.79 3.75 -7.04
C GLY A 94 -2.36 4.09 -5.66
N ILE A 95 -2.40 3.11 -4.78
CA ILE A 95 -2.99 3.26 -3.44
C ILE A 95 -2.32 4.32 -2.58
N PHE A 96 -1.07 4.67 -2.84
CA PHE A 96 -0.36 5.73 -2.11
C PHE A 96 -0.87 7.13 -2.47
N LEU A 97 -1.49 7.28 -3.65
CA LEU A 97 -2.03 8.53 -4.18
C LEU A 97 -3.56 8.51 -4.35
N ASP A 98 -4.22 7.47 -3.79
CA ASP A 98 -5.67 7.20 -3.94
C ASP A 98 -6.10 7.03 -5.43
N ASP A 99 -5.15 6.63 -6.29
CA ASP A 99 -5.37 6.34 -7.69
C ASP A 99 -5.53 4.83 -7.90
N HIS A 100 -6.75 4.40 -8.23
CA HIS A 100 -7.06 3.00 -8.47
C HIS A 100 -6.84 2.56 -9.92
N SER A 101 -6.44 3.45 -10.81
CA SER A 101 -6.17 3.17 -12.22
C SER A 101 -4.76 2.64 -12.47
N SER A 102 -3.84 2.93 -11.55
CA SER A 102 -2.44 2.49 -11.67
C SER A 102 -2.29 0.98 -11.55
N ARG A 103 -1.45 0.39 -12.41
CA ARG A 103 -1.16 -1.05 -12.40
C ARG A 103 -0.30 -1.48 -11.22
N VAL A 104 0.48 -0.56 -10.69
CA VAL A 104 1.35 -0.79 -9.53
C VAL A 104 1.28 0.39 -8.58
N ASP A 105 1.50 0.10 -7.30
CA ASP A 105 1.51 1.09 -6.25
C ASP A 105 2.93 1.59 -5.95
N LEU A 106 3.93 0.77 -6.31
CA LEU A 106 5.33 1.04 -6.05
C LEU A 106 6.20 0.55 -7.20
N LEU A 107 7.01 1.42 -7.78
CA LEU A 107 8.14 1.03 -8.63
C LEU A 107 9.44 1.26 -7.88
N LEU A 108 10.26 0.22 -7.82
CA LEU A 108 11.58 0.24 -7.21
C LEU A 108 12.63 -0.09 -8.25
N VAL A 109 13.54 0.84 -8.49
CA VAL A 109 14.68 0.65 -9.41
C VAL A 109 15.97 0.60 -8.63
N GLY A 110 16.78 -0.42 -8.85
CA GLY A 110 18.07 -0.54 -8.22
C GLY A 110 18.71 -1.92 -8.33
N ASN A 111 19.96 -2.00 -7.92
CA ASN A 111 20.76 -3.22 -7.98
C ASN A 111 21.01 -3.80 -6.58
N ASP A 112 21.26 -5.10 -6.49
CA ASP A 112 21.58 -5.81 -5.26
C ASP A 112 20.48 -5.68 -4.17
N ILE A 113 19.21 -5.63 -4.58
CA ILE A 113 18.10 -5.41 -3.66
C ILE A 113 17.83 -6.66 -2.83
N LYS A 114 17.86 -6.51 -1.52
CA LYS A 114 17.59 -7.56 -0.53
C LYS A 114 16.10 -7.89 -0.49
N LYS A 115 15.63 -8.76 -1.40
CA LYS A 115 14.20 -9.12 -1.58
C LYS A 115 13.50 -9.48 -0.26
N ARG A 116 14.15 -10.23 0.63
CA ARG A 116 13.58 -10.60 1.93
C ARG A 116 13.24 -9.37 2.80
N ARG A 117 14.13 -8.38 2.82
CA ARG A 117 13.90 -7.12 3.58
C ARG A 117 12.82 -6.27 2.92
N LEU A 118 12.81 -6.21 1.59
CA LEU A 118 11.75 -5.53 0.84
C LEU A 118 10.37 -6.10 1.20
N LEU A 119 10.19 -7.41 1.13
CA LEU A 119 8.93 -8.07 1.47
C LEU A 119 8.50 -7.81 2.92
N GLN A 120 9.45 -7.79 3.87
CA GLN A 120 9.14 -7.46 5.27
C GLN A 120 8.66 -6.01 5.41
N MET A 121 9.27 -5.09 4.67
CA MET A 121 8.89 -3.68 4.67
C MET A 121 7.53 -3.47 4.02
N LEU A 122 7.27 -4.10 2.87
CA LEU A 122 5.96 -4.05 2.21
C LEU A 122 4.85 -4.59 3.12
N LYS A 123 5.06 -5.74 3.78
CA LYS A 123 4.11 -6.28 4.78
C LYS A 123 3.83 -5.33 5.94
N ARG A 124 4.79 -4.48 6.32
CA ARG A 124 4.55 -3.42 7.32
C ARG A 124 3.63 -2.35 6.75
N PHE A 125 3.92 -1.85 5.56
CA PHE A 125 3.08 -0.85 4.89
C PHE A 125 1.68 -1.37 4.58
N GLU A 126 1.53 -2.61 4.10
CA GLU A 126 0.23 -3.25 3.89
C GLU A 126 -0.60 -3.32 5.18
N ARG A 127 0.05 -3.57 6.32
CA ARG A 127 -0.63 -3.53 7.63
C ARG A 127 -1.11 -2.14 8.01
N GLU A 128 -0.31 -1.12 7.73
CA GLU A 128 -0.62 0.28 8.03
C GLU A 128 -1.73 0.79 7.09
N LEU A 129 -1.65 0.48 5.80
CA LEU A 129 -2.63 0.90 4.79
C LEU A 129 -3.91 0.06 4.79
N GLY A 130 -3.85 -1.17 5.33
CA GLY A 130 -4.97 -2.11 5.29
C GLY A 130 -5.25 -2.70 3.90
N LYS A 131 -4.39 -2.46 2.92
CA LYS A 131 -4.47 -2.93 1.53
C LYS A 131 -3.19 -3.65 1.16
N ASP A 132 -3.26 -4.58 0.22
CA ASP A 132 -2.10 -5.23 -0.37
C ASP A 132 -1.42 -4.25 -1.36
N ILE A 133 -0.10 -4.28 -1.46
CA ILE A 133 0.70 -3.39 -2.31
C ILE A 133 1.18 -4.13 -3.54
N HIS A 134 0.80 -3.66 -4.73
CA HIS A 134 1.34 -4.13 -5.99
C HIS A 134 2.64 -3.39 -6.30
N TYR A 135 3.73 -4.11 -6.45
CA TYR A 135 5.02 -3.49 -6.70
C TYR A 135 5.72 -4.10 -7.91
N ALA A 136 6.50 -3.26 -8.60
CA ALA A 136 7.46 -3.67 -9.61
C ALA A 136 8.87 -3.41 -9.12
N LEU A 137 9.78 -4.34 -9.44
CA LEU A 137 11.19 -4.27 -9.13
C LEU A 137 11.99 -4.45 -10.40
N MET A 138 12.85 -3.48 -10.70
CA MET A 138 13.70 -3.49 -11.91
C MET A 138 15.14 -3.18 -11.53
N THR A 139 16.08 -3.73 -12.28
CA THR A 139 17.47 -3.25 -12.28
C THR A 139 17.55 -1.88 -12.93
N GLN A 140 18.65 -1.15 -12.72
CA GLN A 140 18.87 0.11 -13.39
C GLN A 140 18.89 -0.08 -14.92
N GLU A 141 19.60 -1.09 -15.41
CA GLU A 141 19.72 -1.41 -16.84
C GLU A 141 18.37 -1.76 -17.46
N GLU A 142 17.58 -2.60 -16.78
CA GLU A 142 16.24 -2.95 -17.25
C GLU A 142 15.34 -1.72 -17.34
N PHE A 143 15.38 -0.85 -16.34
CA PHE A 143 14.58 0.37 -16.33
C PHE A 143 15.00 1.32 -17.44
N GLU A 144 16.31 1.58 -17.61
CA GLU A 144 16.85 2.46 -18.66
C GLU A 144 16.52 1.95 -20.07
N TYR A 145 16.63 0.64 -20.27
CA TYR A 145 16.24 0.00 -21.53
C TYR A 145 14.74 0.19 -21.81
N ARG A 146 13.88 -0.17 -20.86
CA ARG A 146 12.43 -0.03 -21.04
C ARG A 146 12.01 1.42 -21.22
N TYR A 147 12.61 2.33 -20.47
CA TYR A 147 12.35 3.76 -20.59
C TYR A 147 12.73 4.28 -21.98
N GLY A 148 13.93 3.92 -22.48
CA GLY A 148 14.39 4.29 -23.83
C GLY A 148 13.54 3.71 -24.96
N MET A 149 12.96 2.53 -24.75
CA MET A 149 12.05 1.88 -25.69
C MET A 149 10.60 2.37 -25.59
N HIS A 150 10.32 3.38 -24.76
CA HIS A 150 8.97 3.87 -24.49
C HIS A 150 8.00 2.76 -24.08
N ASP A 151 8.48 1.82 -23.26
CA ASP A 151 7.69 0.70 -22.75
C ASP A 151 6.36 1.19 -22.16
N ARG A 152 5.27 0.52 -22.55
CA ARG A 152 3.92 0.91 -22.16
C ARG A 152 3.72 0.95 -20.65
N PHE A 153 4.28 -0.01 -19.92
CA PHE A 153 4.15 -0.05 -18.45
C PHE A 153 4.81 1.17 -17.80
N ILE A 154 6.04 1.50 -18.23
CA ILE A 154 6.77 2.67 -17.72
C ILE A 154 6.01 3.95 -18.05
N ARG A 155 5.55 4.11 -19.29
CA ARG A 155 4.77 5.27 -19.71
C ARG A 155 3.48 5.42 -18.90
N GLU A 156 2.66 4.38 -18.79
CA GLU A 156 1.41 4.44 -18.04
C GLU A 156 1.64 4.83 -16.57
N LEU A 157 2.72 4.36 -15.96
CA LEU A 157 3.09 4.74 -14.60
C LEU A 157 3.49 6.21 -14.51
N LEU A 158 4.25 6.70 -15.48
CA LEU A 158 4.84 8.04 -15.46
C LEU A 158 3.89 9.13 -15.97
N ASP A 159 3.01 8.79 -16.90
CA ASP A 159 1.95 9.68 -17.39
C ASP A 159 0.80 9.79 -16.37
N GLY A 160 0.64 8.77 -15.50
CA GLY A 160 -0.35 8.74 -14.42
C GLY A 160 0.07 9.54 -13.18
N GLN A 161 -0.80 9.52 -12.17
CA GLN A 161 -0.47 10.12 -10.87
C GLN A 161 0.63 9.32 -10.20
N HIS A 162 1.77 9.95 -10.01
CA HIS A 162 2.92 9.33 -9.34
C HIS A 162 3.68 10.34 -8.48
N GLU A 163 4.44 9.84 -7.51
CA GLU A 163 5.30 10.63 -6.66
C GLU A 163 6.69 10.01 -6.55
N LYS A 164 7.71 10.80 -6.85
CA LYS A 164 9.10 10.42 -6.70
C LYS A 164 9.55 10.65 -5.26
N ILE A 165 9.83 9.56 -4.55
CA ILE A 165 10.40 9.62 -3.20
C ILE A 165 11.92 9.75 -3.27
N PHE A 166 12.52 9.09 -4.25
CA PHE A 166 13.95 9.14 -4.52
C PHE A 166 14.20 8.92 -6.00
N ASP A 167 15.02 9.74 -6.62
CA ASP A 167 15.43 9.62 -8.01
C ASP A 167 16.89 10.09 -8.18
N SER A 168 17.80 9.15 -8.42
CA SER A 168 19.18 9.41 -8.78
C SER A 168 19.46 9.21 -10.28
N LEU A 169 18.47 8.73 -11.04
CA LEU A 169 18.59 8.51 -12.48
C LEU A 169 18.37 9.80 -13.27
N LYS A 170 17.89 10.87 -12.60
CA LYS A 170 17.56 12.18 -13.20
C LYS A 170 16.68 12.02 -14.43
N ILE A 171 15.68 11.16 -14.30
CA ILE A 171 14.74 10.85 -15.38
C ILE A 171 14.06 12.16 -15.78
N LYS A 172 14.23 12.56 -17.02
CA LYS A 172 13.49 13.68 -17.61
C LYS A 172 12.08 13.21 -17.91
N TRP A 173 11.11 13.84 -17.32
CA TRP A 173 9.67 13.59 -17.48
C TRP A 173 9.09 14.55 -18.49
#